data_40cf77723fd791c662680e1eac67522f
#
_entry.id   40cf77723fd791c662680e1eac67522f
#
_cell.length_a   1.000
_cell.length_b   1.000
_cell.length_c   1.000
_cell.angle_alpha   90.00
_cell.angle_beta   90.00
_cell.angle_gamma   90.00
#
_symmetry.space_group_name_H-M   'P 1'
#
loop_
_entity.id
_entity.type
_entity.pdbx_description
1 polymer ?
#
loop_
_entity_poly.entity_id
_entity_poly.type
_entity_poly.pdbx_seq_one_letter_code
_entity_poly.pdbx_strand_id
1 'polypeptide(L)'
;MACPGCGEASTMRLVLKVLGEKTIVVILPSCVGVISATFPNSTFKVPCFHSAFEIAAPTAAGIANALKIQGREDVTALAFAGDGGTFDIGLQSLSGAADRNDNFIYVCLDNEAYMNTGIQSSSSTPQGVWTMTTPGGRRGRKKKFMQIIAAHRMPGVT
;
A
#
# COMPACT_ATOMS: atom_id res chain seq x y z
N MET A 1 4.06 -15.88 5.88
CA MET A 1 4.72 -16.70 4.81
C MET A 1 4.85 -15.85 3.55
N ALA A 2 5.95 -15.95 2.82
CA ALA A 2 6.18 -15.23 1.56
C ALA A 2 6.63 -16.21 0.49
N CYS A 3 6.44 -15.87 -0.78
CA CYS A 3 6.96 -16.65 -1.90
C CYS A 3 8.50 -16.63 -1.89
N PRO A 4 9.17 -17.69 -2.36
CA PRO A 4 10.63 -17.66 -2.53
C PRO A 4 11.04 -16.49 -3.44
N GLY A 5 11.98 -15.66 -2.98
CA GLY A 5 12.44 -14.48 -3.72
C GLY A 5 11.43 -13.32 -3.80
N CYS A 6 10.43 -13.26 -2.94
CA CYS A 6 9.39 -12.24 -2.95
C CYS A 6 9.95 -10.82 -2.86
N GLY A 7 9.73 -10.00 -3.90
CA GLY A 7 10.14 -8.60 -3.96
C GLY A 7 9.43 -7.74 -2.92
N GLU A 8 8.16 -8.02 -2.61
CA GLU A 8 7.41 -7.28 -1.59
C GLU A 8 8.03 -7.44 -0.20
N ALA A 9 8.35 -8.68 0.19
CA ALA A 9 8.99 -8.96 1.48
C ALA A 9 10.35 -8.23 1.60
N SER A 10 11.15 -8.20 0.52
CA SER A 10 12.41 -7.49 0.47
C SER A 10 12.21 -5.97 0.57
N THR A 11 11.24 -5.42 -0.16
CA THR A 11 10.91 -3.98 -0.12
C THR A 11 10.44 -3.56 1.27
N MET A 12 9.53 -4.31 1.89
CA MET A 12 9.05 -4.03 3.25
C MET A 12 10.22 -3.99 4.24
N ARG A 13 11.14 -4.96 4.15
CA ARG A 13 12.33 -5.02 5.00
C ARG A 13 13.24 -3.80 4.79
N LEU A 14 13.48 -3.39 3.54
CA LEU A 14 14.34 -2.25 3.24
C LEU A 14 13.74 -0.94 3.72
N VAL A 15 12.45 -0.70 3.47
CA VAL A 15 11.74 0.49 3.93
C VAL A 15 11.80 0.60 5.45
N LEU A 16 11.48 -0.47 6.18
CA LEU A 16 11.52 -0.46 7.64
C LEU A 16 12.95 -0.34 8.20
N LYS A 17 13.96 -0.85 7.48
CA LYS A 17 15.37 -0.67 7.87
C LYS A 17 15.79 0.80 7.77
N VAL A 18 15.24 1.55 6.81
CA VAL A 18 15.52 2.99 6.66
C VAL A 18 14.75 3.82 7.68
N LEU A 19 13.45 3.54 7.88
CA LEU A 19 12.60 4.32 8.78
C LEU A 19 12.84 4.02 10.26
N GLY A 20 13.30 2.82 10.60
CA GLY A 20 13.63 2.44 11.96
C GLY A 20 12.42 2.18 12.88
N GLU A 21 12.70 2.18 14.19
CA GLU A 21 11.74 1.77 15.22
C GLU A 21 10.62 2.79 15.47
N LYS A 22 10.85 4.07 15.16
CA LYS A 22 9.84 5.14 15.28
C LYS A 22 8.88 5.16 14.09
N THR A 23 8.26 4.01 13.83
CA THR A 23 7.34 3.83 12.71
C THR A 23 6.09 3.08 13.17
N ILE A 24 4.92 3.55 12.77
CA ILE A 24 3.67 2.82 12.90
C ILE A 24 3.23 2.40 11.50
N VAL A 25 3.08 1.09 11.30
CA VAL A 25 2.75 0.51 10.01
C VAL A 25 1.24 0.28 9.91
N VAL A 26 0.65 0.71 8.81
CA VAL A 26 -0.71 0.35 8.39
C VAL A 26 -0.60 -0.61 7.22
N ILE A 27 -1.29 -1.72 7.29
CA ILE A 27 -1.40 -2.70 6.21
C ILE A 27 -2.85 -2.99 5.90
N LEU A 28 -3.11 -3.38 4.67
CA LEU A 28 -4.42 -3.85 4.24
C LEU A 28 -4.38 -5.34 3.84
N PRO A 29 -5.54 -6.02 3.72
CA PRO A 29 -5.61 -7.39 3.22
C PRO A 29 -4.98 -7.49 1.82
N SER A 30 -3.84 -8.19 1.73
CA SER A 30 -3.03 -8.33 0.51
C SER A 30 -1.91 -9.34 0.78
N CYS A 31 -0.97 -9.50 -0.13
CA CYS A 31 0.27 -10.24 0.13
C CYS A 31 0.99 -9.72 1.38
N VAL A 32 0.98 -8.40 1.61
CA VAL A 32 1.54 -7.78 2.84
C VAL A 32 0.89 -8.34 4.10
N GLY A 33 -0.45 -8.46 4.11
CA GLY A 33 -1.18 -9.03 5.23
C GLY A 33 -0.77 -10.47 5.55
N VAL A 34 -0.51 -11.27 4.50
CA VAL A 34 -0.03 -12.66 4.67
C VAL A 34 1.43 -12.71 5.12
N ILE A 35 2.28 -11.82 4.56
CA ILE A 35 3.70 -11.73 4.94
C ILE A 35 3.84 -11.29 6.40
N SER A 36 2.97 -10.39 6.87
CA SER A 36 2.99 -9.88 8.25
C SER A 36 2.73 -10.97 9.30
N ALA A 37 2.27 -12.14 8.86
CA ALA A 37 1.84 -13.27 9.67
C ALA A 37 0.51 -13.05 10.42
N THR A 38 -0.01 -14.13 11.00
CA THR A 38 -1.25 -14.13 11.78
C THR A 38 -0.94 -14.10 13.27
N PHE A 39 -1.79 -13.44 14.04
CA PHE A 39 -1.71 -13.45 15.49
C PHE A 39 -1.57 -14.91 16.03
N PRO A 40 -0.72 -15.17 17.02
CA PRO A 40 0.08 -14.22 17.83
C PRO A 40 1.44 -13.86 17.21
N ASN A 41 1.76 -14.34 16.02
CA ASN A 41 3.04 -14.07 15.38
C ASN A 41 2.98 -12.75 14.60
N SER A 42 4.10 -12.05 14.52
CA SER A 42 4.28 -10.89 13.66
C SER A 42 5.70 -10.85 13.11
N THR A 43 5.83 -10.50 11.83
CA THR A 43 7.12 -10.23 11.20
C THR A 43 7.60 -8.81 11.46
N PHE A 44 6.72 -7.92 11.93
CA PHE A 44 7.05 -6.54 12.27
C PHE A 44 7.53 -6.43 13.72
N LYS A 45 8.62 -5.67 13.92
CA LYS A 45 9.11 -5.27 15.24
C LYS A 45 8.61 -3.88 15.66
N VAL A 46 7.76 -3.27 14.85
CA VAL A 46 7.11 -1.97 15.07
C VAL A 46 5.61 -2.17 15.19
N PRO A 47 4.88 -1.23 15.82
CA PRO A 47 3.43 -1.29 15.86
C PRO A 47 2.82 -1.42 14.46
N CYS A 48 1.87 -2.35 14.31
CA CYS A 48 1.21 -2.63 13.04
C CYS A 48 -0.30 -2.62 13.23
N PHE A 49 -0.99 -1.88 12.37
CA PHE A 49 -2.44 -1.80 12.32
C PHE A 49 -2.96 -2.42 11.02
N HIS A 50 -3.81 -3.43 11.14
CA HIS A 50 -4.51 -4.04 10.01
C HIS A 50 -5.78 -3.25 9.72
N SER A 51 -5.83 -2.56 8.59
CA SER A 51 -6.98 -1.78 8.16
C SER A 51 -7.88 -2.54 7.18
N ALA A 52 -9.04 -2.00 6.86
CA ALA A 52 -9.83 -2.50 5.75
C ALA A 52 -9.16 -2.20 4.40
N PHE A 53 -9.59 -2.92 3.36
CA PHE A 53 -8.89 -3.00 2.08
C PHE A 53 -8.77 -1.65 1.36
N GLU A 54 -9.75 -0.77 1.53
CA GLU A 54 -9.85 0.52 0.85
C GLU A 54 -9.31 1.72 1.63
N ILE A 55 -8.96 1.56 2.93
CA ILE A 55 -8.72 2.70 3.82
C ILE A 55 -7.29 2.79 4.39
N ALA A 56 -6.29 2.21 3.72
CA ALA A 56 -4.90 2.31 4.18
C ALA A 56 -4.44 3.78 4.32
N ALA A 57 -4.72 4.61 3.32
CA ALA A 57 -4.33 6.02 3.31
C ALA A 57 -5.01 6.84 4.41
N PRO A 58 -6.35 6.85 4.56
CA PRO A 58 -6.99 7.62 5.63
C PRO A 58 -6.64 7.09 7.03
N THR A 59 -6.37 5.79 7.19
CA THR A 59 -5.90 5.24 8.47
C THR A 59 -4.52 5.79 8.83
N ALA A 60 -3.57 5.77 7.87
CA ALA A 60 -2.24 6.32 8.09
C ALA A 60 -2.29 7.84 8.33
N ALA A 61 -3.13 8.57 7.59
CA ALA A 61 -3.37 10.00 7.80
C ALA A 61 -3.94 10.28 9.20
N GLY A 62 -4.91 9.49 9.65
CA GLY A 62 -5.48 9.59 11.00
C GLY A 62 -4.43 9.37 12.10
N ILE A 63 -3.56 8.35 11.92
CA ILE A 63 -2.44 8.09 12.84
C ILE A 63 -1.46 9.28 12.84
N ALA A 64 -1.06 9.79 11.69
CA ALA A 64 -0.16 10.92 11.59
C ALA A 64 -0.72 12.17 12.27
N ASN A 65 -2.00 12.47 12.06
CA ASN A 65 -2.67 13.59 12.71
C ASN A 65 -2.78 13.41 14.24
N ALA A 66 -3.07 12.20 14.71
CA ALA A 66 -3.09 11.90 16.14
C ALA A 66 -1.70 12.06 16.78
N LEU A 67 -0.65 11.60 16.11
CA LEU A 67 0.74 11.78 16.57
C LEU A 67 1.11 13.26 16.65
N LYS A 68 0.74 14.06 15.67
CA LYS A 68 0.96 15.50 15.66
C LYS A 68 0.27 16.20 16.85
N ILE A 69 -0.99 15.85 17.14
CA ILE A 69 -1.72 16.39 18.30
C ILE A 69 -1.04 16.01 19.62
N GLN A 70 -0.42 14.82 19.68
CA GLN A 70 0.32 14.34 20.86
C GLN A 70 1.75 14.90 20.95
N GLY A 71 2.20 15.74 20.02
CA GLY A 71 3.58 16.24 19.97
C GLY A 71 4.62 15.17 19.63
N ARG A 72 4.22 14.08 18.98
CA ARG A 72 5.06 12.94 18.58
C ARG A 72 5.37 12.95 17.09
N GLU A 73 5.80 14.07 16.56
CA GLU A 73 6.10 14.23 15.12
C GLU A 73 7.38 13.47 14.68
N ASP A 74 8.12 12.94 15.63
CA ASP A 74 9.28 12.06 15.42
C ASP A 74 8.90 10.62 15.04
N VAL A 75 7.60 10.27 15.06
CA VAL A 75 7.07 8.96 14.69
C VAL A 75 6.44 9.03 13.30
N THR A 76 6.88 8.15 12.41
CA THR A 76 6.38 8.08 11.03
C THR A 76 5.17 7.15 10.91
N ALA A 77 4.09 7.64 10.32
CA ALA A 77 2.99 6.79 9.86
C ALA A 77 3.30 6.27 8.45
N LEU A 78 3.31 4.95 8.28
CA LEU A 78 3.63 4.25 7.04
C LEU A 78 2.48 3.35 6.62
N ALA A 79 2.01 3.46 5.38
CA ALA A 79 1.06 2.52 4.81
C ALA A 79 1.74 1.63 3.76
N PHE A 80 1.58 0.31 3.88
CA PHE A 80 1.86 -0.65 2.82
C PHE A 80 0.56 -1.15 2.20
N ALA A 81 0.46 -1.04 0.89
CA ALA A 81 -0.72 -1.48 0.14
C ALA A 81 -0.30 -2.20 -1.15
N GLY A 82 -1.06 -3.20 -1.56
CA GLY A 82 -0.90 -3.80 -2.88
C GLY A 82 -1.51 -2.91 -3.98
N ASP A 83 -1.26 -3.28 -5.23
CA ASP A 83 -1.78 -2.56 -6.41
C ASP A 83 -3.31 -2.56 -6.47
N GLY A 84 -3.98 -3.67 -6.18
CA GLY A 84 -5.45 -3.72 -6.14
C GLY A 84 -6.04 -2.77 -5.10
N GLY A 85 -5.47 -2.74 -3.89
CA GLY A 85 -5.87 -1.81 -2.84
C GLY A 85 -5.55 -0.34 -3.16
N THR A 86 -4.57 -0.09 -4.01
CA THR A 86 -4.11 1.26 -4.37
C THR A 86 -4.79 1.78 -5.63
N PHE A 87 -4.74 1.01 -6.72
CA PHE A 87 -5.21 1.44 -8.04
C PHE A 87 -6.71 1.31 -8.22
N ASP A 88 -7.34 0.42 -7.45
CA ASP A 88 -8.77 0.11 -7.57
C ASP A 88 -9.56 0.65 -6.39
N ILE A 89 -9.84 -0.18 -5.39
CA ILE A 89 -10.80 0.18 -4.34
C ILE A 89 -10.33 1.33 -3.44
N GLY A 90 -9.03 1.47 -3.17
CA GLY A 90 -8.47 2.51 -2.29
C GLY A 90 -8.13 3.82 -3.00
N LEU A 91 -8.28 3.92 -4.33
CA LEU A 91 -7.91 5.12 -5.08
C LEU A 91 -8.63 6.37 -4.57
N GLN A 92 -9.92 6.27 -4.29
CA GLN A 92 -10.72 7.39 -3.78
C GLN A 92 -10.19 7.89 -2.43
N SER A 93 -9.92 7.01 -1.51
CA SER A 93 -9.45 7.35 -0.16
C SER A 93 -8.02 7.92 -0.18
N LEU A 94 -7.16 7.38 -1.05
CA LEU A 94 -5.81 7.89 -1.26
C LEU A 94 -5.84 9.27 -1.94
N SER A 95 -6.72 9.46 -2.94
CA SER A 95 -6.95 10.74 -3.58
C SER A 95 -7.34 11.83 -2.57
N GLY A 96 -8.26 11.51 -1.64
CA GLY A 96 -8.65 12.44 -0.58
C GLY A 96 -7.52 12.77 0.41
N ALA A 97 -6.66 11.80 0.74
CA ALA A 97 -5.49 12.03 1.59
C ALA A 97 -4.43 12.89 0.87
N ALA A 98 -4.23 12.66 -0.42
CA ALA A 98 -3.35 13.46 -1.26
C ALA A 98 -3.82 14.91 -1.38
N ASP A 99 -5.13 15.12 -1.58
CA ASP A 99 -5.74 16.46 -1.67
C ASP A 99 -5.55 17.27 -0.38
N ARG A 100 -5.64 16.61 0.78
CA ARG A 100 -5.37 17.24 2.08
C ARG A 100 -3.89 17.40 2.41
N ASN A 101 -3.00 16.84 1.59
CA ASN A 101 -1.55 16.80 1.85
C ASN A 101 -1.21 16.23 3.24
N ASP A 102 -1.89 15.14 3.63
CA ASP A 102 -1.68 14.47 4.91
C ASP A 102 -0.24 13.93 5.02
N ASN A 103 0.41 14.10 6.18
CA ASN A 103 1.82 13.78 6.41
C ASN A 103 2.05 12.31 6.76
N PHE A 104 2.08 11.43 5.78
CA PHE A 104 2.41 10.00 5.95
C PHE A 104 3.14 9.47 4.72
N ILE A 105 3.77 8.31 4.86
CA ILE A 105 4.42 7.61 3.75
C ILE A 105 3.48 6.51 3.24
N TYR A 106 3.27 6.47 1.93
CA TYR A 106 2.49 5.43 1.27
C TYR A 106 3.36 4.65 0.30
N VAL A 107 3.47 3.34 0.51
CA VAL A 107 4.25 2.44 -0.34
C VAL A 107 3.30 1.48 -1.03
N CYS A 108 3.14 1.65 -2.34
CA CYS A 108 2.42 0.70 -3.18
C CYS A 108 3.36 -0.42 -3.61
N LEU A 109 3.05 -1.64 -3.21
CA LEU A 109 3.73 -2.87 -3.62
C LEU A 109 2.99 -3.42 -4.83
N ASP A 110 3.43 -3.00 -6.03
CA ASP A 110 2.78 -3.32 -7.30
C ASP A 110 3.32 -4.64 -7.88
N ASN A 111 2.57 -5.72 -7.69
CA ASN A 111 2.84 -7.02 -8.29
C ASN A 111 1.95 -7.32 -9.51
N GLU A 112 1.21 -6.32 -9.99
CA GLU A 112 0.42 -6.30 -11.23
C GLU A 112 -0.81 -7.23 -11.26
N ALA A 113 -1.27 -7.71 -10.10
CA ALA A 113 -2.53 -8.45 -9.98
C ALA A 113 -2.98 -8.57 -8.52
N TYR A 114 -4.21 -9.04 -8.28
CA TYR A 114 -4.63 -9.56 -6.98
C TYR A 114 -3.99 -10.95 -6.76
N MET A 115 -2.68 -10.96 -6.46
CA MET A 115 -1.90 -12.21 -6.40
C MET A 115 -2.32 -13.12 -5.26
N ASN A 116 -2.55 -12.55 -4.07
CA ASN A 116 -2.88 -13.31 -2.87
C ASN A 116 -4.17 -14.11 -3.00
N THR A 117 -5.14 -13.62 -3.73
CA THR A 117 -6.46 -14.23 -3.90
C THR A 117 -6.55 -15.18 -5.09
N GLY A 118 -5.51 -15.35 -5.87
CA GLY A 118 -5.46 -16.29 -6.99
C GLY A 118 -5.30 -15.63 -8.35
N ILE A 119 -4.53 -14.56 -8.45
CA ILE A 119 -4.12 -13.93 -9.72
C ILE A 119 -5.29 -13.35 -10.52
N GLN A 120 -6.16 -12.57 -9.89
CA GLN A 120 -7.17 -11.80 -10.60
C GLN A 120 -6.57 -10.51 -11.17
N SER A 121 -7.13 -10.01 -12.27
CA SER A 121 -6.67 -8.76 -12.90
C SER A 121 -6.97 -7.56 -12.01
N SER A 122 -5.94 -6.74 -11.75
CA SER A 122 -6.06 -5.40 -11.16
C SER A 122 -5.98 -4.32 -12.23
N SER A 123 -6.19 -3.05 -11.88
CA SER A 123 -5.94 -1.94 -12.80
C SER A 123 -4.46 -1.74 -13.10
N SER A 124 -3.57 -2.38 -12.36
CA SER A 124 -2.13 -2.40 -12.62
C SER A 124 -1.70 -3.47 -13.61
N THR A 125 -2.51 -4.48 -13.85
CA THR A 125 -2.17 -5.57 -14.79
C THR A 125 -1.97 -5.01 -16.20
N PRO A 126 -0.84 -5.30 -16.87
CA PRO A 126 -0.57 -4.84 -18.22
C PRO A 126 -1.56 -5.43 -19.26
N GLN A 127 -1.72 -4.74 -20.38
CA GLN A 127 -2.53 -5.23 -21.49
C GLN A 127 -1.93 -6.53 -22.07
N GLY A 128 -2.80 -7.49 -22.38
CA GLY A 128 -2.42 -8.79 -22.94
C GLY A 128 -1.99 -9.83 -21.90
N VAL A 129 -1.78 -9.45 -20.65
CA VAL A 129 -1.37 -10.38 -19.60
C VAL A 129 -2.54 -11.29 -19.21
N TRP A 130 -2.23 -12.56 -19.08
CA TRP A 130 -3.15 -13.57 -18.59
C TRP A 130 -3.34 -13.43 -17.08
N THR A 131 -4.58 -13.53 -16.63
CA THR A 131 -4.95 -13.72 -15.21
C THR A 131 -6.14 -14.67 -15.12
N MET A 132 -6.48 -15.15 -13.91
CA MET A 132 -7.66 -15.99 -13.72
C MET A 132 -8.97 -15.34 -14.19
N THR A 133 -9.07 -14.02 -14.11
CA THR A 133 -10.25 -13.26 -14.57
C THR A 133 -10.12 -12.77 -16.02
N THR A 134 -8.97 -12.91 -16.63
CA THR A 134 -8.71 -12.54 -18.03
C THR A 134 -7.94 -13.65 -18.76
N PRO A 135 -8.55 -14.84 -18.96
CA PRO A 135 -7.86 -15.98 -19.55
C PRO A 135 -7.44 -15.77 -21.02
N GLY A 136 -8.11 -14.88 -21.73
CA GLY A 136 -7.73 -14.46 -23.11
C GLY A 136 -6.80 -13.24 -23.15
N GLY A 137 -6.18 -12.87 -22.01
CA GLY A 137 -5.39 -11.67 -21.87
C GLY A 137 -6.23 -10.44 -21.53
N ARG A 138 -5.68 -9.55 -20.70
CA ARG A 138 -6.35 -8.32 -20.31
C ARG A 138 -6.52 -7.37 -21.52
N ARG A 139 -7.74 -6.89 -21.76
CA ARG A 139 -8.03 -5.97 -22.87
C ARG A 139 -7.68 -4.51 -22.53
N GLY A 140 -7.84 -4.10 -21.26
CA GLY A 140 -7.57 -2.74 -20.82
C GLY A 140 -6.08 -2.45 -20.63
N ARG A 141 -5.69 -1.19 -20.78
CA ARG A 141 -4.33 -0.72 -20.47
C ARG A 141 -4.13 -0.58 -18.96
N LYS A 142 -2.89 -0.66 -18.50
CA LYS A 142 -2.49 -0.34 -17.11
C LYS A 142 -2.91 1.10 -16.78
N LYS A 143 -3.53 1.29 -15.61
CA LYS A 143 -3.94 2.62 -15.13
C LYS A 143 -2.71 3.49 -14.89
N LYS A 144 -2.73 4.72 -15.37
CA LYS A 144 -1.66 5.69 -15.17
C LYS A 144 -1.75 6.32 -13.78
N PHE A 145 -1.59 5.51 -12.77
CA PHE A 145 -1.80 5.87 -11.37
C PHE A 145 -0.98 7.09 -10.94
N MET A 146 0.32 7.12 -11.24
CA MET A 146 1.18 8.24 -10.85
C MET A 146 0.72 9.59 -11.44
N GLN A 147 0.17 9.58 -12.67
CA GLN A 147 -0.39 10.79 -13.29
C GLN A 147 -1.66 11.26 -12.57
N ILE A 148 -2.48 10.32 -12.07
CA ILE A 148 -3.68 10.64 -11.30
C ILE A 148 -3.28 11.30 -9.98
N ILE A 149 -2.31 10.74 -9.26
CA ILE A 149 -1.84 11.29 -7.99
C ILE A 149 -1.11 12.63 -8.21
N ALA A 150 -0.27 12.75 -9.23
CA ALA A 150 0.40 14.00 -9.57
C ALA A 150 -0.56 15.16 -9.91
N ALA A 151 -1.77 14.84 -10.39
CA ALA A 151 -2.81 15.84 -10.67
C ALA A 151 -3.32 16.58 -9.42
N HIS A 152 -3.08 16.05 -8.21
CA HIS A 152 -3.38 16.74 -6.94
C HIS A 152 -2.45 17.92 -6.63
N ARG A 153 -1.39 18.12 -7.44
CA ARG A 153 -0.44 19.24 -7.27
C ARG A 153 0.16 19.35 -5.87
N MET A 154 0.42 18.21 -5.24
CA MET A 154 1.06 18.16 -3.93
C MET A 154 2.45 18.84 -3.98
N PRO A 155 2.89 19.52 -2.90
CA PRO A 155 4.25 20.06 -2.82
C PRO A 155 5.29 18.96 -3.09
N GLY A 156 6.28 19.25 -3.97
CA GLY A 156 7.36 18.31 -4.29
C GLY A 156 7.03 17.26 -5.38
N VAL A 157 5.84 17.30 -5.98
CA VAL A 157 5.52 16.52 -7.19
C VAL A 157 5.77 17.41 -8.40
N THR A 158 6.82 17.12 -9.15
CA THR A 158 7.22 17.83 -10.38
C THR A 158 7.08 16.90 -11.59
#